data_167c8a23d9517aa1c6bbfaaa0fb2422d
#
_entry.id   167c8a23d9517aa1c6bbfaaa0fb2422d
#
_cell.length_a   1.000
_cell.length_b   1.000
_cell.length_c   1.000
_cell.angle_alpha   90.00
_cell.angle_beta   90.00
_cell.angle_gamma   90.00
#
_symmetry.space_group_name_H-M   'P 1'
#
loop_
_entity.id
_entity.type
_entity.pdbx_description
1 polymer ?
#
loop_
_entity_poly.entity_id
_entity_poly.type
_entity_poly.pdbx_seq_one_letter_code
_entity_poly.pdbx_strand_id
1 'polypeptide(L)'
;MSKFLLFILFILLTSLIIYSPNLVRLYKLSNLYNENTIAYNFINMDKFFFISDPIAASDEPYFFEENFIDLPETYILDGEEHNLMKSLDYFSTDGLIILHKDKILYENYWNGNDRYSKHISWSVAKSFLSALIGIAIDEGLIDSIEDPATKYLPDFEGTGYDGVKIKNILQMSSGVSFNEDYADPNSDINKFGRAAARGTPFRDFAKTLENGKEQGTYNHYVSIDTQVLAMILAVSYTHLTLPTILLV
;
A
#
# COMPACT_ATOMS: atom_id res chain seq x y z
N MET A 1 -16.27 14.80 47.38
CA MET A 1 -15.15 14.82 46.41
C MET A 1 -14.70 16.28 46.26
N SER A 2 -13.41 16.59 46.38
CA SER A 2 -12.95 17.98 46.31
C SER A 2 -13.12 18.55 44.91
N LYS A 3 -13.36 19.87 44.75
CA LYS A 3 -13.48 20.52 43.43
C LYS A 3 -12.25 20.26 42.55
N PHE A 4 -11.08 20.09 43.19
CA PHE A 4 -9.84 19.74 42.52
C PHE A 4 -9.89 18.31 41.90
N LEU A 5 -10.45 17.34 42.61
CA LEU A 5 -10.59 15.96 42.12
C LEU A 5 -11.57 15.88 40.94
N LEU A 6 -12.65 16.65 40.99
CA LEU A 6 -13.62 16.78 39.89
C LEU A 6 -12.98 17.39 38.67
N PHE A 7 -12.13 18.41 38.81
CA PHE A 7 -11.41 19.04 37.72
C PHE A 7 -10.43 18.08 37.04
N ILE A 8 -9.66 17.32 37.85
CA ILE A 8 -8.75 16.27 37.33
C ILE A 8 -9.55 15.21 36.58
N LEU A 9 -10.66 14.72 37.13
CA LEU A 9 -11.51 13.72 36.50
C LEU A 9 -12.08 14.25 35.15
N PHE A 10 -12.49 15.51 35.12
CA PHE A 10 -12.95 16.18 33.88
C PHE A 10 -11.85 16.22 32.83
N ILE A 11 -10.61 16.61 33.20
CA ILE A 11 -9.46 16.61 32.27
C ILE A 11 -9.19 15.21 31.75
N LEU A 12 -9.19 14.19 32.60
CA LEU A 12 -8.96 12.81 32.22
C LEU A 12 -10.04 12.28 31.26
N LEU A 13 -11.29 12.56 31.56
CA LEU A 13 -12.42 12.16 30.70
C LEU A 13 -12.39 12.88 29.35
N THR A 14 -12.13 14.18 29.32
CA THR A 14 -12.00 14.92 28.06
C THR A 14 -10.80 14.43 27.25
N SER A 15 -9.67 14.19 27.88
CA SER A 15 -8.50 13.59 27.21
C SER A 15 -8.83 12.20 26.67
N LEU A 16 -9.51 11.35 27.41
CA LEU A 16 -9.92 10.03 26.98
C LEU A 16 -10.86 10.11 25.76
N ILE A 17 -11.83 11.04 25.77
CA ILE A 17 -12.74 11.25 24.65
C ILE A 17 -11.98 11.73 23.39
N ILE A 18 -11.05 12.69 23.57
CA ILE A 18 -10.27 13.25 22.46
C ILE A 18 -9.34 12.19 21.83
N TYR A 19 -8.68 11.37 22.66
CA TYR A 19 -7.71 10.39 22.18
C TYR A 19 -8.30 9.00 21.90
N SER A 20 -9.55 8.74 22.30
CA SER A 20 -10.18 7.42 22.10
C SER A 20 -10.19 6.93 20.65
N PRO A 21 -10.45 7.76 19.61
CA PRO A 21 -10.40 7.30 18.24
C PRO A 21 -8.99 6.80 17.85
N ASN A 22 -7.96 7.51 18.28
CA ASN A 22 -6.57 7.11 18.02
C ASN A 22 -6.18 5.84 18.77
N LEU A 23 -6.64 5.67 20.02
CA LEU A 23 -6.39 4.46 20.80
C LEU A 23 -7.11 3.24 20.17
N VAL A 24 -8.35 3.41 19.74
CA VAL A 24 -9.11 2.35 19.02
C VAL A 24 -8.41 1.99 17.72
N ARG A 25 -7.94 2.99 16.97
CA ARG A 25 -7.18 2.76 15.73
C ARG A 25 -5.88 2.02 16.00
N LEU A 26 -5.10 2.43 16.99
CA LEU A 26 -3.85 1.75 17.36
C LEU A 26 -4.12 0.29 17.77
N TYR A 27 -5.17 0.05 18.56
CA TYR A 27 -5.59 -1.31 18.91
C TYR A 27 -5.95 -2.14 17.68
N LYS A 28 -6.75 -1.59 16.74
CA LYS A 28 -7.08 -2.27 15.49
C LYS A 28 -5.83 -2.59 14.68
N LEU A 29 -4.95 -1.60 14.47
CA LEU A 29 -3.71 -1.78 13.72
C LEU A 29 -2.79 -2.82 14.36
N SER A 30 -2.69 -2.86 15.69
CA SER A 30 -1.89 -3.88 16.39
C SER A 30 -2.44 -5.31 16.23
N ASN A 31 -3.70 -5.44 15.87
CA ASN A 31 -4.37 -6.73 15.63
C ASN A 31 -4.64 -7.00 14.12
N LEU A 32 -4.13 -6.16 13.23
CA LEU A 32 -4.38 -6.27 11.80
C LEU A 32 -4.00 -7.65 11.23
N TYR A 33 -2.89 -8.19 11.68
CA TYR A 33 -2.33 -9.48 11.26
C TYR A 33 -2.65 -10.63 12.23
N ASN A 34 -3.63 -10.48 13.10
CA ASN A 34 -4.04 -11.57 13.97
C ASN A 34 -4.60 -12.73 13.12
N GLU A 35 -4.02 -13.92 13.24
CA GLU A 35 -4.33 -15.10 12.42
C GLU A 35 -5.82 -15.49 12.41
N ASN A 36 -6.54 -15.25 13.51
CA ASN A 36 -7.97 -15.59 13.61
C ASN A 36 -8.88 -14.57 12.93
N THR A 37 -8.38 -13.38 12.59
CA THR A 37 -9.17 -12.27 12.03
C THR A 37 -8.59 -11.67 10.77
N ILE A 38 -7.43 -12.12 10.32
CA ILE A 38 -6.68 -11.50 9.21
C ILE A 38 -7.51 -11.43 7.92
N ALA A 39 -8.20 -12.51 7.53
CA ALA A 39 -9.05 -12.52 6.34
C ALA A 39 -10.19 -11.49 6.46
N TYR A 40 -10.87 -11.44 7.61
CA TYR A 40 -11.86 -10.39 7.88
C TYR A 40 -11.27 -8.99 7.85
N ASN A 41 -10.09 -8.80 8.44
CA ASN A 41 -9.45 -7.51 8.49
C ASN A 41 -9.10 -7.01 7.08
N PHE A 42 -8.63 -7.90 6.20
CA PHE A 42 -8.17 -7.56 4.85
C PHE A 42 -9.29 -7.14 3.89
N ILE A 43 -10.52 -7.58 4.12
CA ILE A 43 -11.69 -7.12 3.36
C ILE A 43 -12.44 -5.95 4.03
N ASN A 44 -11.97 -5.48 5.19
CA ASN A 44 -12.59 -4.40 5.96
C ASN A 44 -11.59 -3.29 6.32
N MET A 45 -10.63 -3.02 5.44
CA MET A 45 -9.57 -2.03 5.69
C MET A 45 -10.11 -0.62 5.93
N ASP A 46 -11.28 -0.30 5.40
CA ASP A 46 -12.02 0.91 5.67
C ASP A 46 -12.32 1.14 7.16
N LYS A 47 -12.37 0.07 7.96
CA LYS A 47 -12.57 0.12 9.42
C LYS A 47 -11.29 0.38 10.22
N PHE A 48 -10.13 0.31 9.56
CA PHE A 48 -8.81 0.43 10.21
C PHE A 48 -8.15 1.77 9.91
N PHE A 49 -8.39 2.33 8.73
CA PHE A 49 -7.77 3.58 8.28
C PHE A 49 -8.80 4.69 8.08
N PHE A 50 -8.34 5.92 7.95
CA PHE A 50 -9.20 6.99 7.48
C PHE A 50 -9.57 6.71 6.04
N ILE A 51 -10.87 6.76 5.76
CA ILE A 51 -11.42 6.41 4.45
C ILE A 51 -11.19 7.56 3.49
N SER A 52 -10.82 7.23 2.27
CA SER A 52 -11.04 8.08 1.10
C SER A 52 -12.39 7.80 0.48
N ASP A 53 -12.89 8.73 -0.30
CA ASP A 53 -14.05 8.47 -1.11
C ASP A 53 -13.75 7.33 -2.09
N PRO A 54 -14.65 6.36 -2.24
CA PRO A 54 -14.46 5.26 -3.17
C PRO A 54 -14.46 5.80 -4.60
N ILE A 55 -13.55 5.28 -5.43
CA ILE A 55 -13.57 5.54 -6.86
C ILE A 55 -14.79 4.84 -7.44
N ALA A 56 -15.62 5.58 -8.19
CA ALA A 56 -16.77 5.01 -8.86
C ALA A 56 -16.33 3.98 -9.91
N ALA A 57 -17.18 2.98 -10.15
CA ALA A 57 -16.99 2.08 -11.26
C ALA A 57 -17.12 2.85 -12.60
N SER A 58 -16.49 2.33 -13.65
CA SER A 58 -16.69 2.84 -15.02
C SER A 58 -18.15 2.65 -15.44
N ASP A 59 -18.68 3.60 -16.20
CA ASP A 59 -20.00 3.47 -16.83
C ASP A 59 -20.02 2.35 -17.88
N GLU A 60 -18.85 1.99 -18.43
CA GLU A 60 -18.64 0.90 -19.39
C GLU A 60 -17.61 -0.11 -18.83
N PRO A 61 -18.00 -0.96 -17.86
CA PRO A 61 -17.09 -1.95 -17.30
C PRO A 61 -16.76 -3.04 -18.34
N TYR A 62 -15.49 -3.43 -18.39
CA TYR A 62 -15.09 -4.58 -19.18
C TYR A 62 -15.41 -5.87 -18.44
N PHE A 63 -16.07 -6.81 -19.15
CA PHE A 63 -16.36 -8.14 -18.61
C PHE A 63 -15.55 -9.20 -19.35
N PHE A 64 -14.86 -10.03 -18.60
CA PHE A 64 -14.20 -11.20 -19.15
C PHE A 64 -15.20 -12.30 -19.45
N GLU A 65 -15.01 -13.02 -20.54
CA GLU A 65 -15.77 -14.24 -20.83
C GLU A 65 -15.40 -15.33 -19.83
N GLU A 66 -16.40 -16.01 -19.29
CA GLU A 66 -16.18 -17.15 -18.37
C GLU A 66 -16.09 -18.45 -19.20
N ASN A 67 -15.00 -19.19 -19.04
CA ASN A 67 -14.75 -20.48 -19.68
C ASN A 67 -14.05 -21.40 -18.68
N PHE A 68 -14.80 -21.77 -17.64
CA PHE A 68 -14.26 -22.50 -16.50
C PHE A 68 -13.74 -23.89 -16.88
N ILE A 69 -12.60 -24.25 -16.31
CA ILE A 69 -11.96 -25.57 -16.36
C ILE A 69 -11.77 -26.11 -14.95
N ASP A 70 -11.69 -27.42 -14.85
CA ASP A 70 -11.24 -28.06 -13.62
C ASP A 70 -9.76 -27.88 -13.45
N LEU A 71 -9.34 -27.52 -12.22
CA LEU A 71 -7.92 -27.49 -11.89
C LEU A 71 -7.39 -28.90 -11.62
N PRO A 72 -6.07 -29.15 -11.86
CA PRO A 72 -5.46 -30.42 -11.51
C PRO A 72 -5.52 -30.63 -9.98
N GLU A 73 -5.71 -31.88 -9.54
CA GLU A 73 -5.69 -32.20 -8.12
C GLU A 73 -4.30 -32.04 -7.50
N THR A 74 -3.27 -32.30 -8.32
CA THR A 74 -1.86 -32.27 -7.89
C THR A 74 -1.00 -31.50 -8.88
N TYR A 75 0.17 -31.06 -8.42
CA TYR A 75 1.24 -30.45 -9.23
C TYR A 75 2.61 -30.94 -8.75
N ILE A 76 3.63 -30.83 -9.62
CA ILE A 76 5.00 -31.18 -9.29
C ILE A 76 5.80 -29.91 -9.00
N LEU A 77 6.46 -29.86 -7.87
CA LEU A 77 7.41 -28.81 -7.49
C LEU A 77 8.70 -29.48 -6.96
N ASP A 78 9.83 -29.13 -7.52
CA ASP A 78 11.15 -29.68 -7.17
C ASP A 78 11.23 -31.23 -7.19
N GLY A 79 10.42 -31.86 -8.06
CA GLY A 79 10.32 -33.29 -8.21
C GLY A 79 9.38 -34.00 -7.23
N GLU A 80 8.73 -33.27 -6.34
CA GLU A 80 7.75 -33.80 -5.39
C GLU A 80 6.31 -33.46 -5.82
N GLU A 81 5.39 -34.38 -5.58
CA GLU A 81 3.97 -34.20 -5.87
C GLU A 81 3.27 -33.52 -4.70
N HIS A 82 2.58 -32.42 -4.99
CA HIS A 82 1.82 -31.64 -4.03
C HIS A 82 0.34 -31.62 -4.38
N ASN A 83 -0.53 -31.69 -3.37
CA ASN A 83 -1.97 -31.49 -3.57
C ASN A 83 -2.28 -30.00 -3.64
N LEU A 84 -2.93 -29.55 -4.73
CA LEU A 84 -3.19 -28.14 -4.99
C LEU A 84 -4.05 -27.49 -3.89
N MET A 85 -5.16 -28.11 -3.52
CA MET A 85 -6.07 -27.54 -2.54
C MET A 85 -5.44 -27.42 -1.14
N LYS A 86 -4.63 -28.42 -0.76
CA LYS A 86 -3.88 -28.36 0.52
C LYS A 86 -2.82 -27.24 0.48
N SER A 87 -2.23 -26.97 -0.67
CA SER A 87 -1.28 -25.86 -0.81
C SER A 87 -1.96 -24.52 -0.71
N LEU A 88 -3.13 -24.33 -1.34
CA LEU A 88 -3.92 -23.10 -1.22
C LEU A 88 -4.37 -22.85 0.23
N ASP A 89 -4.79 -23.89 0.94
CA ASP A 89 -5.13 -23.81 2.36
C ASP A 89 -3.93 -23.45 3.24
N TYR A 90 -2.79 -24.11 3.02
CA TYR A 90 -1.53 -23.84 3.72
C TYR A 90 -1.09 -22.37 3.58
N PHE A 91 -1.26 -21.77 2.40
CA PHE A 91 -0.97 -20.37 2.13
C PHE A 91 -2.09 -19.42 2.56
N SER A 92 -3.15 -19.92 3.20
CA SER A 92 -4.31 -19.11 3.62
C SER A 92 -4.87 -18.26 2.47
N THR A 93 -5.03 -18.88 1.30
CA THR A 93 -5.50 -18.21 0.09
C THR A 93 -6.92 -17.72 0.25
N ASP A 94 -7.17 -16.44 0.05
CA ASP A 94 -8.49 -15.81 0.17
C ASP A 94 -9.25 -15.78 -1.16
N GLY A 95 -8.56 -15.76 -2.28
CA GLY A 95 -9.17 -15.82 -3.61
C GLY A 95 -8.17 -16.24 -4.67
N LEU A 96 -8.64 -16.90 -5.70
CA LEU A 96 -7.85 -17.30 -6.88
C LEU A 96 -8.65 -17.08 -8.15
N ILE A 97 -8.10 -16.27 -9.07
CA ILE A 97 -8.61 -16.11 -10.42
C ILE A 97 -7.51 -16.50 -11.40
N ILE A 98 -7.84 -17.32 -12.38
CA ILE A 98 -6.95 -17.68 -13.49
C ILE A 98 -7.53 -17.12 -14.77
N LEU A 99 -6.78 -16.23 -15.42
CA LEU A 99 -7.10 -15.62 -16.70
C LEU A 99 -6.20 -16.17 -17.80
N HIS A 100 -6.79 -16.48 -18.95
CA HIS A 100 -6.06 -16.82 -20.16
C HIS A 100 -6.79 -16.29 -21.39
N LYS A 101 -6.10 -15.48 -22.21
CA LYS A 101 -6.64 -14.89 -23.46
C LYS A 101 -8.02 -14.25 -23.25
N ASP A 102 -8.09 -13.34 -22.26
CA ASP A 102 -9.30 -12.59 -21.90
C ASP A 102 -10.48 -13.44 -21.43
N LYS A 103 -10.22 -14.67 -20.98
CA LYS A 103 -11.22 -15.55 -20.38
C LYS A 103 -10.86 -15.91 -18.96
N ILE A 104 -11.87 -15.96 -18.07
CA ILE A 104 -11.74 -16.51 -16.74
C ILE A 104 -11.83 -18.03 -16.86
N LEU A 105 -10.70 -18.71 -16.59
CA LEU A 105 -10.65 -20.18 -16.59
C LEU A 105 -10.97 -20.76 -15.23
N TYR A 106 -10.73 -20.03 -14.16
CA TYR A 106 -11.04 -20.45 -12.80
C TYR A 106 -11.25 -19.22 -11.93
N GLU A 107 -12.20 -19.31 -11.03
CA GLU A 107 -12.46 -18.30 -10.01
C GLU A 107 -13.07 -18.96 -8.78
N ASN A 108 -12.43 -18.79 -7.64
CA ASN A 108 -12.97 -19.27 -6.35
C ASN A 108 -12.43 -18.42 -5.20
N TYR A 109 -13.16 -18.41 -4.07
CA TYR A 109 -12.90 -17.59 -2.90
C TYR A 109 -13.06 -18.42 -1.63
N TRP A 110 -12.29 -18.06 -0.59
CA TRP A 110 -12.26 -18.73 0.71
C TRP A 110 -12.27 -17.69 1.83
N ASN A 111 -12.35 -18.16 3.08
CA ASN A 111 -12.21 -17.36 4.29
C ASN A 111 -13.19 -16.16 4.38
N GLY A 112 -14.40 -16.32 3.84
CA GLY A 112 -15.43 -15.27 3.84
C GLY A 112 -15.28 -14.22 2.74
N ASN A 113 -14.37 -14.43 1.80
CA ASN A 113 -14.24 -13.61 0.60
C ASN A 113 -15.23 -14.05 -0.49
N ASP A 114 -15.50 -13.14 -1.40
CA ASP A 114 -16.30 -13.35 -2.61
C ASP A 114 -15.82 -12.43 -3.74
N ARG A 115 -16.44 -12.51 -4.92
CA ARG A 115 -16.15 -11.68 -6.10
C ARG A 115 -16.25 -10.17 -5.82
N TYR A 116 -17.01 -9.75 -4.83
CA TYR A 116 -17.28 -8.34 -4.51
C TYR A 116 -16.51 -7.86 -3.29
N SER A 117 -15.78 -8.74 -2.64
CA SER A 117 -14.97 -8.39 -1.47
C SER A 117 -13.87 -7.39 -1.86
N LYS A 118 -13.79 -6.29 -1.11
CA LYS A 118 -12.76 -5.26 -1.29
C LYS A 118 -11.50 -5.66 -0.53
N HIS A 119 -10.84 -6.70 -1.00
CA HIS A 119 -9.60 -7.17 -0.39
C HIS A 119 -8.47 -6.16 -0.59
N ILE A 120 -7.67 -5.94 0.44
CA ILE A 120 -6.49 -5.08 0.34
C ILE A 120 -5.52 -5.63 -0.71
N SER A 121 -5.03 -4.77 -1.59
CA SER A 121 -4.14 -5.15 -2.70
C SER A 121 -2.68 -5.16 -2.31
N TRP A 122 -2.33 -4.63 -1.13
CA TRP A 122 -0.94 -4.46 -0.70
C TRP A 122 -0.08 -3.88 -1.83
N SER A 123 1.09 -4.46 -2.06
CA SER A 123 2.04 -3.94 -3.05
C SER A 123 1.60 -4.05 -4.51
N VAL A 124 0.51 -4.75 -4.83
CA VAL A 124 -0.09 -4.70 -6.17
C VAL A 124 -0.53 -3.27 -6.53
N ALA A 125 -0.90 -2.45 -5.54
CA ALA A 125 -1.18 -1.03 -5.73
C ALA A 125 -0.04 -0.25 -6.39
N LYS A 126 1.23 -0.68 -6.22
CA LYS A 126 2.40 -0.07 -6.87
C LYS A 126 2.33 -0.16 -8.40
N SER A 127 1.78 -1.26 -8.92
CA SER A 127 1.57 -1.45 -10.36
C SER A 127 0.52 -0.48 -10.91
N PHE A 128 -0.55 -0.22 -10.16
CA PHE A 128 -1.53 0.81 -10.54
C PHE A 128 -0.91 2.20 -10.55
N LEU A 129 -0.11 2.53 -9.53
CA LEU A 129 0.57 3.82 -9.50
C LEU A 129 1.55 3.98 -10.67
N SER A 130 2.29 2.92 -11.02
CA SER A 130 3.18 2.94 -12.19
C SER A 130 2.40 3.22 -13.49
N ALA A 131 1.23 2.61 -13.67
CA ALA A 131 0.35 2.89 -14.80
C ALA A 131 -0.14 4.35 -14.81
N LEU A 132 -0.51 4.90 -13.64
CA LEU A 132 -0.93 6.30 -13.51
C LEU A 132 0.21 7.29 -13.84
N ILE A 133 1.45 6.98 -13.47
CA ILE A 133 2.62 7.78 -13.90
C ILE A 133 2.75 7.74 -15.44
N GLY A 134 2.55 6.56 -16.06
CA GLY A 134 2.55 6.43 -17.53
C GLY A 134 1.47 7.29 -18.19
N ILE A 135 0.26 7.30 -17.64
CA ILE A 135 -0.84 8.14 -18.10
C ILE A 135 -0.50 9.63 -17.94
N ALA A 136 0.06 10.03 -16.79
CA ALA A 136 0.45 11.42 -16.56
C ALA A 136 1.52 11.91 -17.54
N ILE A 137 2.40 11.02 -18.03
CA ILE A 137 3.37 11.33 -19.08
C ILE A 137 2.67 11.47 -20.43
N ASP A 138 1.75 10.56 -20.77
CA ASP A 138 1.00 10.60 -22.03
C ASP A 138 0.13 11.86 -22.14
N GLU A 139 -0.43 12.32 -21.01
CA GLU A 139 -1.19 13.56 -20.91
C GLU A 139 -0.31 14.84 -20.82
N GLY A 140 1.01 14.69 -20.80
CA GLY A 140 1.97 15.81 -20.70
C GLY A 140 1.99 16.52 -19.35
N LEU A 141 1.52 15.86 -18.29
CA LEU A 141 1.56 16.39 -16.91
C LEU A 141 2.91 16.09 -16.23
N ILE A 142 3.59 15.06 -16.68
CA ILE A 142 4.98 14.73 -16.38
C ILE A 142 5.72 14.72 -17.71
N ASP A 143 6.78 15.54 -17.85
CA ASP A 143 7.45 15.69 -19.13
C ASP A 143 8.23 14.44 -19.54
N SER A 144 8.88 13.76 -18.58
CA SER A 144 9.72 12.59 -18.86
C SER A 144 9.99 11.74 -17.62
N ILE A 145 10.13 10.42 -17.82
CA ILE A 145 10.66 9.52 -16.77
C ILE A 145 12.15 9.82 -16.44
N GLU A 146 12.86 10.52 -17.30
CA GLU A 146 14.26 10.93 -17.07
C GLU A 146 14.36 12.19 -16.19
N ASP A 147 13.23 12.86 -15.91
CA ASP A 147 13.21 14.01 -15.00
C ASP A 147 13.59 13.62 -13.57
N PRO A 148 14.32 14.49 -12.86
CA PRO A 148 14.56 14.29 -11.45
C PRO A 148 13.29 14.51 -10.63
N ALA A 149 13.11 13.75 -9.54
CA ALA A 149 11.99 13.91 -8.62
C ALA A 149 11.87 15.34 -8.08
N THR A 150 13.00 16.02 -7.87
CA THR A 150 13.07 17.40 -7.37
C THR A 150 12.47 18.44 -8.31
N LYS A 151 12.32 18.13 -9.61
CA LYS A 151 11.56 18.98 -10.55
C LYS A 151 10.10 19.15 -10.12
N TYR A 152 9.49 18.11 -9.58
CA TYR A 152 8.09 18.09 -9.11
C TYR A 152 7.98 18.27 -7.60
N LEU A 153 9.03 17.91 -6.87
CA LEU A 153 9.12 17.99 -5.41
C LEU A 153 10.36 18.80 -5.01
N PRO A 154 10.36 20.14 -5.21
CA PRO A 154 11.57 20.95 -4.98
C PRO A 154 12.04 20.94 -3.53
N ASP A 155 11.18 20.68 -2.57
CA ASP A 155 11.56 20.53 -1.16
C ASP A 155 12.26 19.22 -0.81
N PHE A 156 12.50 18.35 -1.81
CA PHE A 156 13.35 17.16 -1.70
C PHE A 156 14.81 17.43 -2.08
N GLU A 157 15.17 18.66 -2.46
CA GLU A 157 16.57 19.07 -2.62
C GLU A 157 17.35 18.83 -1.31
N GLY A 158 18.55 18.27 -1.41
CA GLY A 158 19.38 17.92 -0.27
C GLY A 158 18.94 16.67 0.50
N THR A 159 17.92 15.93 0.05
CA THR A 159 17.50 14.64 0.62
C THR A 159 18.06 13.46 -0.20
N GLY A 160 17.78 12.23 0.23
CA GLY A 160 18.14 11.02 -0.52
C GLY A 160 17.54 10.94 -1.93
N TYR A 161 16.51 11.74 -2.23
CA TYR A 161 15.85 11.79 -3.54
C TYR A 161 16.33 12.97 -4.41
N ASP A 162 17.32 13.74 -3.94
CA ASP A 162 17.86 14.87 -4.72
C ASP A 162 18.46 14.37 -6.04
N GLY A 163 17.97 14.90 -7.16
CA GLY A 163 18.41 14.52 -8.49
C GLY A 163 18.07 13.09 -8.94
N VAL A 164 17.33 12.31 -8.12
CA VAL A 164 16.94 10.95 -8.48
C VAL A 164 15.86 10.99 -9.56
N LYS A 165 16.09 10.27 -10.67
CA LYS A 165 15.17 10.21 -11.80
C LYS A 165 13.91 9.41 -11.48
N ILE A 166 12.76 9.85 -11.99
CA ILE A 166 11.47 9.13 -11.87
C ILE A 166 11.61 7.66 -12.33
N LYS A 167 12.34 7.42 -13.44
CA LYS A 167 12.65 6.08 -13.95
C LYS A 167 13.30 5.18 -12.89
N ASN A 168 14.28 5.70 -12.17
CA ASN A 168 15.02 4.92 -11.19
C ASN A 168 14.15 4.63 -9.94
N ILE A 169 13.24 5.53 -9.60
CA ILE A 169 12.25 5.30 -8.53
C ILE A 169 11.25 4.23 -8.97
N LEU A 170 10.72 4.32 -10.20
CA LEU A 170 9.81 3.31 -10.79
C LEU A 170 10.43 1.91 -10.81
N GLN A 171 11.74 1.83 -11.02
CA GLN A 171 12.49 0.57 -11.11
C GLN A 171 13.02 0.09 -9.76
N MET A 172 12.64 0.71 -8.64
CA MET A 172 13.18 0.38 -7.31
C MET A 172 14.72 0.41 -7.31
N SER A 173 15.29 1.43 -7.95
CA SER A 173 16.73 1.67 -8.06
C SER A 173 17.10 3.11 -7.76
N SER A 174 16.36 3.75 -6.86
CA SER A 174 16.60 5.14 -6.42
C SER A 174 17.97 5.33 -5.75
N GLY A 175 18.52 4.28 -5.16
CA GLY A 175 19.73 4.33 -4.36
C GLY A 175 19.50 4.79 -2.91
N VAL A 176 18.27 5.10 -2.55
CA VAL A 176 17.92 5.53 -1.19
C VAL A 176 18.15 4.40 -0.20
N SER A 177 18.77 4.74 0.92
CA SER A 177 18.98 3.82 2.04
C SER A 177 17.66 3.62 2.79
N PHE A 178 17.13 2.41 2.70
CA PHE A 178 15.88 2.04 3.38
C PHE A 178 15.89 0.56 3.72
N ASN A 179 15.68 0.22 4.98
CA ASN A 179 15.56 -1.17 5.42
C ASN A 179 14.10 -1.60 5.36
N GLU A 180 13.79 -2.53 4.42
CA GLU A 180 12.45 -3.09 4.20
C GLU A 180 12.20 -4.38 5.04
N ASP A 181 13.05 -4.73 5.99
CA ASP A 181 12.86 -5.92 6.83
C ASP A 181 11.67 -5.75 7.78
N TYR A 182 10.55 -6.40 7.45
CA TYR A 182 9.33 -6.38 8.27
C TYR A 182 9.48 -7.10 9.61
N ALA A 183 10.47 -8.01 9.74
CA ALA A 183 10.72 -8.74 10.97
C ALA A 183 11.55 -7.94 11.98
N ASP A 184 12.32 -6.94 11.53
CA ASP A 184 13.08 -6.06 12.41
C ASP A 184 12.21 -4.86 12.86
N PRO A 185 11.85 -4.76 14.15
CA PRO A 185 11.07 -3.62 14.66
C PRO A 185 11.77 -2.26 14.46
N ASN A 186 13.08 -2.24 14.25
CA ASN A 186 13.87 -1.03 14.05
C ASN A 186 14.13 -0.72 12.57
N SER A 187 13.64 -1.53 11.64
CA SER A 187 13.71 -1.27 10.21
C SER A 187 13.01 0.02 9.83
N ASP A 188 13.37 0.58 8.67
CA ASP A 188 12.77 1.83 8.21
C ASP A 188 11.33 1.66 7.80
N ILE A 189 10.93 0.50 7.25
CA ILE A 189 9.52 0.22 6.95
C ILE A 189 8.66 0.20 8.24
N ASN A 190 9.17 -0.37 9.32
CA ASN A 190 8.47 -0.37 10.61
C ASN A 190 8.48 1.01 11.28
N LYS A 191 9.55 1.80 11.14
CA LYS A 191 9.57 3.23 11.56
C LYS A 191 8.55 4.04 10.76
N PHE A 192 8.50 3.85 9.44
CA PHE A 192 7.54 4.50 8.54
C PHE A 192 6.10 4.18 8.95
N GLY A 193 5.77 2.89 9.18
CA GLY A 193 4.46 2.49 9.68
C GLY A 193 4.07 3.15 11.01
N ARG A 194 5.02 3.24 11.96
CA ARG A 194 4.79 3.94 13.23
C ARG A 194 4.63 5.45 13.08
N ALA A 195 5.38 6.07 12.17
CA ALA A 195 5.24 7.50 11.85
C ALA A 195 3.85 7.78 11.29
N ALA A 196 3.39 6.96 10.33
CA ALA A 196 2.05 7.02 9.77
C ALA A 196 0.96 6.85 10.84
N ALA A 197 1.10 5.87 11.73
CA ALA A 197 0.15 5.64 12.83
C ALA A 197 0.06 6.83 13.79
N ARG A 198 1.12 7.62 13.94
CA ARG A 198 1.17 8.85 14.74
C ARG A 198 0.66 10.08 14.02
N GLY A 199 0.36 9.96 12.72
CA GLY A 199 -0.08 11.08 11.89
C GLY A 199 1.06 11.92 11.32
N THR A 200 2.29 11.42 11.33
CA THR A 200 3.41 12.07 10.63
C THR A 200 3.16 12.00 9.12
N PRO A 201 3.21 13.12 8.39
CA PRO A 201 3.08 13.10 6.94
C PRO A 201 4.15 12.22 6.30
N PHE A 202 3.78 11.40 5.33
CA PHE A 202 4.71 10.54 4.61
C PHE A 202 5.83 11.32 3.92
N ARG A 203 5.52 12.54 3.47
CA ARG A 203 6.46 13.48 2.89
C ARG A 203 7.58 13.84 3.86
N ASP A 204 7.25 14.12 5.10
CA ASP A 204 8.25 14.49 6.11
C ASP A 204 9.16 13.29 6.45
N PHE A 205 8.58 12.09 6.51
CA PHE A 205 9.38 10.87 6.70
C PHE A 205 10.32 10.62 5.51
N ALA A 206 9.82 10.69 4.27
CA ALA A 206 10.63 10.48 3.07
C ALA A 206 11.82 11.45 2.98
N LYS A 207 11.65 12.68 3.44
CA LYS A 207 12.72 13.70 3.47
C LYS A 207 13.84 13.43 4.49
N THR A 208 13.61 12.53 5.45
CA THR A 208 14.65 12.14 6.42
C THR A 208 15.61 11.08 5.87
N LEU A 209 15.32 10.51 4.72
CA LEU A 209 16.12 9.45 4.14
C LEU A 209 17.32 10.00 3.39
N GLU A 210 18.39 9.22 3.38
CA GLU A 210 19.64 9.55 2.71
C GLU A 210 19.85 8.61 1.52
N ASN A 211 20.66 9.06 0.55
CA ASN A 211 21.09 8.21 -0.56
C ASN A 211 22.32 7.41 -0.12
N GLY A 212 22.30 6.10 -0.31
CA GLY A 212 23.37 5.20 0.06
C GLY A 212 24.09 4.56 -1.14
N LYS A 213 23.51 4.67 -2.34
CA LYS A 213 24.07 4.09 -3.58
C LYS A 213 23.75 4.98 -4.78
N GLU A 214 24.59 4.90 -5.81
CA GLU A 214 24.31 5.56 -7.06
C GLU A 214 23.00 5.05 -7.67
N GLN A 215 22.10 5.97 -8.04
CA GLN A 215 20.81 5.64 -8.64
C GLN A 215 20.98 4.85 -9.95
N GLY A 216 20.09 3.89 -10.19
CA GLY A 216 20.09 3.06 -11.40
C GLY A 216 21.14 1.94 -11.42
N THR A 217 21.99 1.82 -10.40
CA THR A 217 23.04 0.79 -10.35
C THR A 217 22.68 -0.44 -9.53
N TYR A 218 21.67 -0.34 -8.66
CA TYR A 218 21.27 -1.39 -7.75
C TYR A 218 19.75 -1.44 -7.57
N ASN A 219 19.15 -2.55 -7.92
CA ASN A 219 17.73 -2.79 -7.64
C ASN A 219 17.57 -3.18 -6.17
N HIS A 220 16.79 -2.41 -5.45
CA HIS A 220 16.45 -2.67 -4.06
C HIS A 220 15.00 -2.30 -3.81
N TYR A 221 14.20 -3.29 -3.45
CA TYR A 221 12.78 -3.05 -3.18
C TYR A 221 12.61 -2.17 -1.94
N VAL A 222 12.04 -0.99 -2.13
CA VAL A 222 11.76 -0.03 -1.06
C VAL A 222 10.39 0.61 -1.23
N SER A 223 9.49 0.40 -0.28
CA SER A 223 8.10 0.89 -0.36
C SER A 223 8.00 2.41 -0.40
N ILE A 224 8.97 3.13 0.17
CA ILE A 224 8.97 4.59 0.19
C ILE A 224 9.14 5.20 -1.21
N ASP A 225 9.81 4.50 -2.15
CA ASP A 225 9.91 4.92 -3.54
C ASP A 225 8.51 5.14 -4.15
N THR A 226 7.59 4.23 -3.87
CA THR A 226 6.21 4.35 -4.33
C THR A 226 5.49 5.57 -3.74
N GLN A 227 5.76 5.91 -2.48
CA GLN A 227 5.18 7.10 -1.86
C GLN A 227 5.69 8.39 -2.52
N VAL A 228 6.97 8.43 -2.91
CA VAL A 228 7.55 9.58 -3.63
C VAL A 228 6.92 9.70 -5.02
N LEU A 229 6.72 8.60 -5.75
CA LEU A 229 5.98 8.61 -7.03
C LEU A 229 4.54 9.11 -6.86
N ALA A 230 3.85 8.70 -5.79
CA ALA A 230 2.50 9.19 -5.51
C ALA A 230 2.49 10.69 -5.22
N MET A 231 3.52 11.22 -4.55
CA MET A 231 3.66 12.67 -4.32
C MET A 231 3.91 13.42 -5.63
N ILE A 232 4.74 12.88 -6.53
CA ILE A 232 4.98 13.45 -7.87
C ILE A 232 3.67 13.49 -8.65
N LEU A 233 2.93 12.38 -8.68
CA LEU A 233 1.64 12.31 -9.36
C LEU A 233 0.64 13.32 -8.79
N ALA A 234 0.55 13.44 -7.46
CA ALA A 234 -0.37 14.36 -6.80
C ALA A 234 -0.10 15.83 -7.15
N VAL A 235 1.16 16.25 -7.28
CA VAL A 235 1.49 17.63 -7.66
C VAL A 235 1.31 17.87 -9.17
N SER A 236 1.48 16.84 -10.00
CA SER A 236 1.29 16.92 -11.45
C SER A 236 -0.19 17.07 -11.81
N TYR A 237 -1.10 16.46 -11.04
CA TYR A 237 -2.55 16.60 -11.15
C TYR A 237 -3.08 17.63 -10.15
N THR A 238 -2.81 18.91 -10.32
CA THR A 238 -3.19 19.98 -9.38
C THR A 238 -4.69 20.12 -9.14
N HIS A 239 -5.53 19.58 -10.01
CA HIS A 239 -7.00 19.58 -9.94
C HIS A 239 -7.62 18.23 -9.57
N LEU A 240 -6.83 17.17 -9.56
CA LEU A 240 -7.21 15.92 -8.92
C LEU A 240 -6.88 16.06 -7.43
N THR A 241 -7.88 16.43 -6.65
CA THR A 241 -7.87 16.05 -5.25
C THR A 241 -7.88 14.52 -5.23
N LEU A 242 -6.68 13.92 -5.26
CA LEU A 242 -6.50 12.52 -4.94
C LEU A 242 -6.77 12.38 -3.45
N PRO A 243 -8.02 12.04 -3.02
CA PRO A 243 -8.24 11.68 -1.65
C PRO A 243 -7.47 10.39 -1.48
N THR A 244 -6.31 10.46 -0.84
CA THR A 244 -5.67 9.30 -0.22
C THR A 244 -5.13 8.17 -1.11
N ILE A 245 -4.50 8.43 -2.24
CA ILE A 245 -3.46 7.51 -2.74
C ILE A 245 -2.31 7.36 -1.71
N LEU A 246 -2.33 8.15 -0.67
CA LEU A 246 -1.32 8.23 0.39
C LEU A 246 -1.43 7.15 1.47
N LEU A 247 -2.27 6.14 1.31
CA LEU A 247 -2.45 5.04 2.26
C LEU A 247 -2.09 3.66 1.66
N VAL A 248 -1.17 3.63 0.72
CA VAL A 248 -0.58 2.36 0.26
C VAL A 248 0.61 1.98 1.11
#